data_39481b2f914ec0e2a29e7275cc85c6d5
#
_entry.id   39481b2f914ec0e2a29e7275cc85c6d5
#
_cell.length_a   1.000
_cell.length_b   1.000
_cell.length_c   1.000
_cell.angle_alpha   90.00
_cell.angle_beta   90.00
_cell.angle_gamma   90.00
#
_symmetry.space_group_name_H-M   'P 1'
#
loop_
_entity.id
_entity.type
_entity.pdbx_description
1 polymer ?
#
loop_
_entity_poly.entity_id
_entity_poly.type
_entity_poly.pdbx_seq_one_letter_code
_entity_poly.pdbx_strand_id
1 'polypeptide(L)'
;MSDAVNESPDTVNDSRDALYGNGTSGAVNDARDGAKDARGRAGAKPDLASERVDDRFKGLPPDAEGLTVGELAAQRRDLFTGGFTTPVLALSAESVEHNLRLLEVYAERHGLAFAPHGKTSMAPQLFDRQMEHGAWGITAAVPHQARVYRTHGVSRIFLANELVDAVALRWLAAELDADPDLRFVCYVDSVRGVELMDEALRAAGAGRPVDVVVELGAGEGARTGVRTEAECAAVADAVAATGTLRLVGVAGYEGEVPDATPERVDAWLRRLTSLAVEFDKAGRFRGPRGAVEEIIVSAGGSAWFDAVAEVFAELPELSVPTLKLLRSGAYVSHDDGQYRNLTPFNRVPEEGALQPAFRLWSQVVSRPTAEQAFTNAGKRDAAHDLHLPEAQVVRDARTGAIRAAEGVTVTKLSDQHAWLHTEPGADVEVGDWVGMGLSHPCTSFDKWQLIPLVEADGTVVDFIRTYF
;
A
#
# COMPACT_ATOMS: atom_id res chain seq x y z
N MET A 1 32.73 52.25 17.33
CA MET A 1 31.73 53.18 16.83
C MET A 1 30.54 52.29 16.47
N SER A 2 29.74 51.90 17.45
CA SER A 2 28.52 52.54 17.95
C SER A 2 27.60 52.90 16.77
N ASP A 3 26.43 52.30 16.61
CA ASP A 3 25.30 52.60 17.46
C ASP A 3 24.23 51.48 17.37
N ALA A 4 23.72 51.21 18.54
CA ALA A 4 22.45 50.51 18.79
C ALA A 4 21.29 51.48 18.61
N VAL A 5 20.09 50.98 18.30
CA VAL A 5 18.75 51.53 18.60
C VAL A 5 17.74 50.57 18.00
N ASN A 6 16.67 50.09 18.56
CA ASN A 6 15.89 50.36 19.76
C ASN A 6 14.69 49.37 19.70
N GLU A 7 14.47 48.67 20.74
CA GLU A 7 13.26 47.88 20.94
C GLU A 7 12.08 48.80 21.25
N SER A 8 10.90 48.46 20.76
CA SER A 8 9.64 48.78 21.45
C SER A 8 8.60 47.70 21.17
N PRO A 9 7.85 47.29 22.18
CA PRO A 9 6.92 46.18 22.09
C PRO A 9 5.50 46.68 21.78
N ASP A 10 4.81 46.04 20.82
CA ASP A 10 3.39 46.30 20.65
C ASP A 10 2.59 45.00 20.65
N THR A 11 1.86 44.85 21.73
CA THR A 11 0.49 44.35 21.93
C THR A 11 0.05 43.19 21.05
N VAL A 12 0.11 42.01 21.67
CA VAL A 12 -0.70 40.83 21.34
C VAL A 12 -2.18 41.19 21.57
N ASN A 13 -2.94 41.27 20.52
CA ASN A 13 -4.39 41.41 20.59
C ASN A 13 -5.01 40.01 20.61
N ASP A 14 -5.55 39.69 21.77
CA ASP A 14 -6.30 38.47 22.08
C ASP A 14 -7.65 38.51 21.39
N SER A 15 -7.87 37.65 20.38
CA SER A 15 -9.17 37.41 19.79
C SER A 15 -9.36 35.90 19.50
N ARG A 16 -9.30 35.14 20.56
CA ARG A 16 -9.84 33.77 20.61
C ARG A 16 -11.14 33.79 21.38
N ASP A 17 -12.24 34.09 20.69
CA ASP A 17 -13.60 33.72 21.16
C ASP A 17 -14.63 34.11 20.10
N ALA A 18 -14.78 33.31 19.05
CA ALA A 18 -15.96 33.34 18.17
C ALA A 18 -16.02 32.17 17.19
N LEU A 19 -16.00 30.91 17.65
CA LEU A 19 -16.33 29.77 16.78
C LEU A 19 -17.13 28.63 17.45
N TYR A 20 -17.67 28.83 18.66
CA TYR A 20 -18.64 27.87 19.23
C TYR A 20 -19.87 28.57 19.72
N GLY A 21 -20.79 28.88 18.81
CA GLY A 21 -22.13 29.31 19.14
C GLY A 21 -22.95 28.14 19.68
N ASN A 22 -23.39 28.25 20.94
CA ASN A 22 -24.45 27.43 21.54
C ASN A 22 -25.76 27.64 20.79
N GLY A 23 -26.16 26.65 19.99
CA GLY A 23 -27.46 26.53 19.34
C GLY A 23 -28.31 25.49 20.03
N THR A 24 -29.36 25.94 20.63
CA THR A 24 -30.42 25.26 21.39
C THR A 24 -31.00 24.03 20.72
N SER A 25 -31.33 23.03 21.57
CA SER A 25 -32.12 21.83 21.30
C SER A 25 -33.42 22.13 20.53
N GLY A 26 -33.57 21.52 19.37
CA GLY A 26 -34.83 21.51 18.62
C GLY A 26 -34.87 20.27 17.71
N ALA A 27 -35.73 19.32 18.12
CA ALA A 27 -36.33 18.28 17.32
C ALA A 27 -35.49 17.63 16.19
N VAL A 28 -34.78 16.55 16.49
CA VAL A 28 -34.36 15.53 15.52
C VAL A 28 -35.20 14.27 15.81
N ASN A 29 -36.41 14.24 15.31
CA ASN A 29 -37.15 13.01 15.10
C ASN A 29 -37.59 12.97 13.63
N ASP A 30 -37.49 11.81 13.02
CA ASP A 30 -37.89 11.42 11.65
C ASP A 30 -36.84 11.51 10.54
N ALA A 31 -35.66 10.87 10.77
CA ALA A 31 -34.80 10.43 9.67
C ALA A 31 -34.23 9.02 9.92
N ARG A 32 -34.92 8.19 10.71
CA ARG A 32 -34.39 6.83 11.08
C ARG A 32 -34.89 5.68 10.23
N ASP A 33 -35.91 5.87 9.42
CA ASP A 33 -36.47 4.73 8.64
C ASP A 33 -35.94 4.62 7.20
N GLY A 34 -35.31 5.64 6.64
CA GLY A 34 -34.68 5.57 5.31
C GLY A 34 -33.23 5.08 5.29
N ALA A 35 -32.56 5.01 6.46
CA ALA A 35 -31.15 4.66 6.56
C ALA A 35 -30.89 3.16 6.78
N LYS A 36 -31.94 2.36 7.02
CA LYS A 36 -31.80 0.91 7.27
C LYS A 36 -31.61 0.08 6.00
N ASP A 37 -32.11 0.55 4.85
CA ASP A 37 -31.96 -0.21 3.59
C ASP A 37 -30.58 -0.03 2.92
N ALA A 38 -29.81 0.99 3.27
CA ALA A 38 -28.46 1.19 2.73
C ALA A 38 -27.34 0.45 3.50
N ARG A 39 -27.66 -0.21 4.62
CA ARG A 39 -26.68 -0.88 5.50
C ARG A 39 -26.90 -2.38 5.67
N GLY A 40 -27.86 -2.95 5.01
CA GLY A 40 -28.29 -4.34 5.22
C GLY A 40 -27.88 -5.33 4.14
N ARG A 41 -27.09 -4.94 3.17
CA ARG A 41 -26.44 -5.84 2.21
C ARG A 41 -25.01 -5.39 2.06
N ALA A 42 -24.05 -6.33 2.01
CA ALA A 42 -22.80 -6.10 1.28
C ALA A 42 -23.25 -5.64 -0.11
N GLY A 43 -23.16 -4.34 -0.38
CA GLY A 43 -23.60 -3.78 -1.65
C GLY A 43 -22.84 -4.52 -2.73
N ALA A 44 -23.47 -4.78 -3.87
CA ALA A 44 -22.78 -5.39 -4.99
C ALA A 44 -21.47 -4.60 -5.21
N LYS A 45 -20.35 -5.32 -5.34
CA LYS A 45 -19.03 -4.75 -5.63
C LYS A 45 -19.17 -3.71 -6.74
N PRO A 46 -18.62 -2.48 -6.57
CA PRO A 46 -18.71 -1.46 -7.62
C PRO A 46 -18.19 -2.01 -8.95
N ASP A 47 -18.96 -1.83 -9.99
CA ASP A 47 -18.53 -2.15 -11.34
C ASP A 47 -17.64 -1.02 -11.87
N LEU A 48 -16.33 -1.19 -11.75
CA LEU A 48 -15.34 -0.20 -12.18
C LEU A 48 -15.35 0.01 -13.70
N ALA A 49 -15.77 -0.99 -14.46
CA ALA A 49 -15.91 -0.85 -15.91
C ALA A 49 -17.02 0.13 -16.30
N SER A 50 -18.01 0.35 -15.44
CA SER A 50 -19.10 1.29 -15.65
C SER A 50 -18.77 2.75 -15.26
N GLU A 51 -17.62 3.01 -14.61
CA GLU A 51 -17.18 4.39 -14.28
C GLU A 51 -16.97 5.19 -15.55
N ARG A 52 -17.48 6.44 -15.59
CA ARG A 52 -17.32 7.30 -16.76
C ARG A 52 -15.97 7.98 -16.76
N VAL A 53 -15.37 7.99 -17.94
CA VAL A 53 -14.14 8.73 -18.24
C VAL A 53 -14.48 10.22 -18.34
N ASP A 54 -13.71 11.05 -17.62
CA ASP A 54 -13.81 12.50 -17.66
C ASP A 54 -12.43 13.15 -17.39
N ASP A 55 -12.40 14.47 -17.29
CA ASP A 55 -11.19 15.29 -17.11
C ASP A 55 -10.48 15.12 -15.77
N ARG A 56 -11.04 14.36 -14.81
CA ARG A 56 -10.32 13.95 -13.58
C ARG A 56 -9.15 13.01 -13.86
N PHE A 57 -9.18 12.31 -15.01
CA PHE A 57 -8.19 11.30 -15.36
C PHE A 57 -7.16 11.84 -16.35
N LYS A 58 -5.99 12.20 -15.86
CA LYS A 58 -4.90 12.70 -16.70
C LYS A 58 -4.31 11.59 -17.60
N GLY A 59 -3.79 11.99 -18.75
CA GLY A 59 -3.13 11.09 -19.69
C GLY A 59 -4.06 10.38 -20.69
N LEU A 60 -5.38 10.44 -20.47
CA LEU A 60 -6.35 9.76 -21.32
C LEU A 60 -6.63 10.53 -22.62
N PRO A 61 -7.18 9.86 -23.67
CA PRO A 61 -7.60 10.50 -24.89
C PRO A 61 -8.77 11.48 -24.65
N PRO A 62 -8.70 12.74 -25.13
CA PRO A 62 -9.80 13.70 -24.95
C PRO A 62 -11.13 13.24 -25.59
N ASP A 63 -11.09 12.45 -26.66
CA ASP A 63 -12.26 11.89 -27.31
C ASP A 63 -12.88 10.69 -26.58
N ALA A 64 -12.27 10.26 -25.46
CA ALA A 64 -12.82 9.24 -24.57
C ALA A 64 -13.79 9.83 -23.55
N GLU A 65 -13.94 11.15 -23.46
CA GLU A 65 -14.87 11.79 -22.53
C GLU A 65 -16.28 11.25 -22.68
N GLY A 66 -16.88 10.82 -21.57
CA GLY A 66 -18.23 10.28 -21.53
C GLY A 66 -18.34 8.79 -21.87
N LEU A 67 -17.31 8.14 -22.40
CA LEU A 67 -17.24 6.67 -22.42
C LEU A 67 -17.17 6.11 -21.02
N THR A 68 -17.55 4.87 -20.84
CA THR A 68 -17.17 4.13 -19.63
C THR A 68 -15.75 3.60 -19.76
N VAL A 69 -15.12 3.28 -18.61
CA VAL A 69 -13.78 2.66 -18.58
C VAL A 69 -13.78 1.36 -19.40
N GLY A 70 -14.84 0.54 -19.28
CA GLY A 70 -14.98 -0.69 -20.04
C GLY A 70 -15.14 -0.45 -21.55
N GLU A 71 -15.91 0.58 -21.95
CA GLU A 71 -16.05 0.95 -23.38
C GLU A 71 -14.71 1.43 -23.95
N LEU A 72 -13.92 2.20 -23.18
CA LEU A 72 -12.60 2.64 -23.61
C LEU A 72 -11.63 1.46 -23.70
N ALA A 73 -11.60 0.57 -22.74
CA ALA A 73 -10.78 -0.65 -22.74
C ALA A 73 -11.10 -1.55 -23.94
N ALA A 74 -12.40 -1.72 -24.27
CA ALA A 74 -12.85 -2.53 -25.39
C ALA A 74 -12.37 -2.01 -26.76
N GLN A 75 -12.01 -0.73 -26.86
CA GLN A 75 -11.45 -0.16 -28.09
C GLN A 75 -10.02 -0.62 -28.37
N ARG A 76 -9.32 -1.16 -27.37
CA ARG A 76 -7.94 -1.68 -27.49
C ARG A 76 -7.01 -0.70 -28.23
N ARG A 77 -7.07 0.59 -27.83
CA ARG A 77 -6.27 1.64 -28.47
C ARG A 77 -4.78 1.41 -28.21
N ASP A 78 -3.97 1.75 -29.18
CA ASP A 78 -2.52 1.84 -29.01
C ASP A 78 -2.16 3.07 -28.14
N LEU A 79 -1.29 2.90 -27.16
CA LEU A 79 -0.90 3.94 -26.19
C LEU A 79 -0.32 5.19 -26.91
N PHE A 80 0.38 4.99 -28.02
CA PHE A 80 1.14 6.06 -28.68
C PHE A 80 0.38 6.74 -29.79
N THR A 81 -0.56 6.04 -30.43
CA THR A 81 -1.31 6.54 -31.59
C THR A 81 -2.81 6.60 -31.36
N GLY A 82 -3.29 6.05 -30.25
CA GLY A 82 -4.71 5.98 -29.88
C GLY A 82 -5.27 7.21 -29.17
N GLY A 83 -4.55 8.34 -29.20
CA GLY A 83 -5.02 9.64 -28.67
C GLY A 83 -4.65 9.92 -27.22
N PHE A 84 -3.88 9.05 -26.54
CA PHE A 84 -3.39 9.31 -25.20
C PHE A 84 -2.47 10.54 -25.18
N THR A 85 -2.58 11.33 -24.10
CA THR A 85 -1.77 12.54 -23.92
C THR A 85 -0.64 12.29 -22.93
N THR A 86 0.47 13.00 -23.08
CA THR A 86 1.57 12.97 -22.11
C THR A 86 1.44 14.08 -21.07
N PRO A 87 1.89 13.87 -19.82
CA PRO A 87 2.44 12.61 -19.31
C PRO A 87 1.37 11.53 -19.15
N VAL A 88 1.75 10.27 -19.33
CA VAL A 88 0.90 9.10 -19.04
C VAL A 88 1.71 8.01 -18.35
N LEU A 89 1.21 7.52 -17.22
CA LEU A 89 1.74 6.33 -16.55
C LEU A 89 1.07 5.10 -17.16
N ALA A 90 1.85 4.11 -17.53
CA ALA A 90 1.37 2.82 -17.99
C ALA A 90 1.89 1.68 -17.10
N LEU A 91 1.09 0.62 -16.97
CA LEU A 91 1.50 -0.65 -16.37
C LEU A 91 1.62 -1.72 -17.46
N SER A 92 2.73 -2.47 -17.46
CA SER A 92 2.89 -3.66 -18.31
C SER A 92 2.01 -4.79 -17.79
N ALA A 93 1.12 -5.29 -18.63
CA ALA A 93 0.25 -6.42 -18.32
C ALA A 93 1.06 -7.69 -18.02
N GLU A 94 2.08 -7.95 -18.86
CA GLU A 94 2.94 -9.12 -18.71
C GLU A 94 3.79 -9.07 -17.45
N SER A 95 4.36 -7.89 -17.11
CA SER A 95 5.19 -7.76 -15.90
C SER A 95 4.36 -7.89 -14.63
N VAL A 96 3.14 -7.34 -14.60
CA VAL A 96 2.20 -7.50 -13.48
C VAL A 96 1.87 -8.99 -13.28
N GLU A 97 1.49 -9.68 -14.35
CA GLU A 97 1.12 -11.09 -14.31
C GLU A 97 2.32 -11.97 -13.90
N HIS A 98 3.49 -11.69 -14.45
CA HIS A 98 4.74 -12.36 -14.06
C HIS A 98 5.01 -12.24 -12.56
N ASN A 99 4.91 -11.02 -12.03
CA ASN A 99 5.18 -10.75 -10.62
C ASN A 99 4.16 -11.43 -9.70
N LEU A 100 2.88 -11.42 -10.07
CA LEU A 100 1.81 -12.10 -9.33
C LEU A 100 2.11 -13.60 -9.22
N ARG A 101 2.38 -14.25 -10.35
CA ARG A 101 2.68 -15.67 -10.41
C ARG A 101 3.98 -16.04 -9.68
N LEU A 102 5.01 -15.20 -9.78
CA LEU A 102 6.28 -15.45 -9.11
C LEU A 102 6.09 -15.50 -7.59
N LEU A 103 5.36 -14.55 -6.99
CA LEU A 103 5.12 -14.54 -5.54
C LEU A 103 4.13 -15.62 -5.10
N GLU A 104 3.16 -16.00 -5.91
CA GLU A 104 2.29 -17.18 -5.67
C GLU A 104 3.15 -18.45 -5.52
N VAL A 105 3.99 -18.74 -6.51
CA VAL A 105 4.87 -19.92 -6.52
C VAL A 105 5.87 -19.88 -5.37
N TYR A 106 6.44 -18.71 -5.08
CA TYR A 106 7.35 -18.52 -3.97
C TYR A 106 6.67 -18.82 -2.62
N ALA A 107 5.51 -18.21 -2.37
CA ALA A 107 4.77 -18.40 -1.12
C ALA A 107 4.36 -19.86 -0.93
N GLU A 108 3.85 -20.52 -1.98
CA GLU A 108 3.47 -21.93 -1.95
C GLU A 108 4.68 -22.84 -1.64
N ARG A 109 5.82 -22.61 -2.32
CA ARG A 109 7.07 -23.38 -2.12
C ARG A 109 7.55 -23.32 -0.68
N HIS A 110 7.45 -22.15 -0.05
CA HIS A 110 7.91 -21.91 1.32
C HIS A 110 6.83 -22.11 2.40
N GLY A 111 5.65 -22.61 2.03
CA GLY A 111 4.53 -22.84 2.95
C GLY A 111 4.06 -21.57 3.65
N LEU A 112 4.11 -20.44 2.96
CA LEU A 112 3.67 -19.14 3.45
C LEU A 112 2.26 -18.82 2.93
N ALA A 113 1.41 -18.31 3.79
CA ALA A 113 0.23 -17.58 3.35
C ALA A 113 0.64 -16.15 2.97
N PHE A 114 -0.07 -15.54 2.02
CA PHE A 114 0.31 -14.23 1.52
C PHE A 114 -0.84 -13.23 1.62
N ALA A 115 -0.61 -12.11 2.29
CA ALA A 115 -1.55 -11.00 2.38
C ALA A 115 -0.86 -9.71 1.90
N PRO A 116 -0.79 -9.47 0.58
CA PRO A 116 -0.06 -8.33 0.03
C PRO A 116 -0.58 -7.00 0.58
N HIS A 117 0.34 -6.02 0.73
CA HIS A 117 -0.03 -4.67 1.13
C HIS A 117 -0.77 -3.93 0.02
N GLY A 118 -2.09 -3.82 0.16
CA GLY A 118 -2.94 -3.09 -0.79
C GLY A 118 -2.71 -1.57 -0.77
N LYS A 119 -2.09 -1.03 0.30
CA LYS A 119 -1.72 0.40 0.38
C LYS A 119 -0.80 0.85 -0.76
N THR A 120 -0.08 -0.08 -1.36
CA THR A 120 0.86 0.24 -2.46
C THR A 120 0.13 0.77 -3.68
N SER A 121 -0.92 0.09 -4.11
CA SER A 121 -1.65 0.43 -5.33
C SER A 121 -3.01 1.06 -5.07
N MET A 122 -3.65 0.76 -3.94
CA MET A 122 -5.06 1.10 -3.66
C MET A 122 -5.99 0.79 -4.84
N ALA A 123 -5.69 -0.29 -5.58
CA ALA A 123 -6.35 -0.64 -6.84
C ALA A 123 -7.13 -1.97 -6.72
N PRO A 124 -8.47 -1.93 -6.69
CA PRO A 124 -9.29 -3.13 -6.54
C PRO A 124 -9.05 -4.21 -7.60
N GLN A 125 -8.80 -3.84 -8.86
CA GLN A 125 -8.49 -4.81 -9.92
C GLN A 125 -7.18 -5.57 -9.62
N LEU A 126 -6.19 -4.91 -9.01
CA LEU A 126 -4.98 -5.60 -8.58
C LEU A 126 -5.23 -6.47 -7.35
N PHE A 127 -6.12 -6.07 -6.42
CA PHE A 127 -6.53 -6.94 -5.31
C PHE A 127 -7.21 -8.21 -5.80
N ASP A 128 -8.10 -8.09 -6.78
CA ASP A 128 -8.76 -9.27 -7.37
C ASP A 128 -7.74 -10.24 -7.97
N ARG A 129 -6.83 -9.75 -8.79
CA ARG A 129 -5.75 -10.57 -9.36
C ARG A 129 -4.87 -11.20 -8.28
N GLN A 130 -4.53 -10.46 -7.21
CA GLN A 130 -3.79 -11.01 -6.09
C GLN A 130 -4.56 -12.13 -5.38
N MET A 131 -5.88 -11.99 -5.23
CA MET A 131 -6.74 -13.05 -4.66
C MET A 131 -6.86 -14.25 -5.59
N GLU A 132 -6.93 -14.05 -6.92
CA GLU A 132 -6.91 -15.10 -7.94
C GLU A 132 -5.60 -15.89 -7.90
N HIS A 133 -4.48 -15.23 -7.58
CA HIS A 133 -3.16 -15.83 -7.34
C HIS A 133 -2.97 -16.31 -5.89
N GLY A 134 -4.04 -16.70 -5.21
CA GLY A 134 -3.98 -17.41 -3.94
C GLY A 134 -3.66 -16.53 -2.71
N ALA A 135 -3.75 -15.19 -2.80
CA ALA A 135 -3.58 -14.36 -1.62
C ALA A 135 -4.61 -14.72 -0.54
N TRP A 136 -4.16 -14.86 0.70
CA TRP A 136 -5.02 -15.12 1.85
C TRP A 136 -6.02 -13.98 2.12
N GLY A 137 -5.61 -12.77 1.86
CA GLY A 137 -6.36 -11.52 2.06
C GLY A 137 -5.50 -10.33 1.67
N ILE A 138 -5.93 -9.11 2.03
CA ILE A 138 -5.21 -7.87 1.68
C ILE A 138 -4.81 -7.13 2.95
N THR A 139 -3.56 -6.65 3.00
CA THR A 139 -3.04 -5.89 4.13
C THR A 139 -3.30 -4.39 3.95
N ALA A 140 -3.89 -3.78 4.98
CA ALA A 140 -4.09 -2.34 5.11
C ALA A 140 -3.07 -1.72 6.09
N ALA A 141 -2.86 -0.42 6.01
CA ALA A 141 -2.07 0.35 6.97
C ALA A 141 -2.92 1.33 7.81
N VAL A 142 -4.09 1.72 7.31
CA VAL A 142 -5.01 2.64 7.99
C VAL A 142 -6.48 2.24 7.74
N PRO A 143 -7.42 2.64 8.61
CA PRO A 143 -8.83 2.26 8.49
C PRO A 143 -9.49 2.65 7.16
N HIS A 144 -9.09 3.78 6.56
CA HIS A 144 -9.61 4.20 5.25
C HIS A 144 -9.38 3.11 4.19
N GLN A 145 -8.16 2.57 4.13
CA GLN A 145 -7.81 1.52 3.17
C GLN A 145 -8.66 0.26 3.39
N ALA A 146 -8.85 -0.16 4.65
CA ALA A 146 -9.72 -1.29 4.98
C ALA A 146 -11.17 -1.06 4.50
N ARG A 147 -11.68 0.17 4.61
CA ARG A 147 -13.01 0.54 4.10
C ARG A 147 -13.11 0.41 2.58
N VAL A 148 -12.09 0.86 1.85
CA VAL A 148 -12.01 0.67 0.40
C VAL A 148 -12.02 -0.81 0.06
N TYR A 149 -11.19 -1.63 0.74
CA TYR A 149 -11.13 -3.07 0.50
C TYR A 149 -12.49 -3.73 0.73
N ARG A 150 -13.18 -3.39 1.82
CA ARG A 150 -14.55 -3.89 2.10
C ARG A 150 -15.54 -3.51 1.02
N THR A 151 -15.52 -2.26 0.55
CA THR A 151 -16.37 -1.79 -0.55
C THR A 151 -16.18 -2.63 -1.81
N HIS A 152 -14.96 -3.11 -2.05
CA HIS A 152 -14.62 -3.93 -3.21
C HIS A 152 -14.61 -5.45 -2.93
N GLY A 153 -15.25 -5.90 -1.84
CA GLY A 153 -15.54 -7.31 -1.59
C GLY A 153 -14.43 -8.11 -0.91
N VAL A 154 -13.38 -7.47 -0.40
CA VAL A 154 -12.33 -8.17 0.36
C VAL A 154 -12.88 -8.59 1.72
N SER A 155 -12.89 -9.89 1.99
CA SER A 155 -13.40 -10.49 3.24
C SER A 155 -12.31 -10.85 4.26
N ARG A 156 -11.03 -10.80 3.89
CA ARG A 156 -9.90 -11.05 4.79
C ARG A 156 -8.95 -9.86 4.75
N ILE A 157 -8.88 -9.12 5.86
CA ILE A 157 -8.09 -7.88 5.97
C ILE A 157 -7.15 -8.00 7.17
N PHE A 158 -5.87 -7.75 6.89
CA PHE A 158 -4.86 -7.60 7.93
C PHE A 158 -4.47 -6.11 8.02
N LEU A 159 -4.89 -5.42 9.09
CA LEU A 159 -4.46 -4.04 9.33
C LEU A 159 -3.11 -4.08 10.07
N ALA A 160 -2.02 -3.90 9.33
CA ALA A 160 -0.68 -3.88 9.88
C ALA A 160 -0.38 -2.54 10.55
N ASN A 161 -1.17 -2.21 11.56
CA ASN A 161 -1.06 -1.01 12.41
C ASN A 161 -1.99 -1.14 13.62
N GLU A 162 -1.83 -0.28 14.61
CA GLU A 162 -2.71 -0.13 15.75
C GLU A 162 -4.01 0.58 15.36
N LEU A 163 -5.11 0.17 15.96
CA LEU A 163 -6.43 0.73 15.70
C LEU A 163 -7.06 1.24 17.00
N VAL A 164 -6.83 2.51 17.32
CA VAL A 164 -7.35 3.15 18.55
C VAL A 164 -8.42 4.20 18.28
N ASP A 165 -8.74 4.48 17.02
CA ASP A 165 -9.80 5.43 16.64
C ASP A 165 -11.18 4.85 16.92
N ALA A 166 -11.91 5.46 17.86
CA ALA A 166 -13.23 4.99 18.29
C ALA A 166 -14.28 5.01 17.15
N VAL A 167 -14.17 5.91 16.18
CA VAL A 167 -15.08 5.96 15.03
C VAL A 167 -14.82 4.80 14.08
N ALA A 168 -13.55 4.51 13.81
CA ALA A 168 -13.15 3.38 12.99
C ALA A 168 -13.50 2.04 13.67
N LEU A 169 -13.30 1.92 14.99
CA LEU A 169 -13.69 0.73 15.77
C LEU A 169 -15.19 0.49 15.75
N ARG A 170 -16.00 1.55 15.84
CA ARG A 170 -17.47 1.43 15.70
C ARG A 170 -17.87 0.95 14.31
N TRP A 171 -17.25 1.45 13.27
CA TRP A 171 -17.46 0.97 11.90
C TRP A 171 -17.07 -0.51 11.79
N LEU A 172 -15.90 -0.89 12.30
CA LEU A 172 -15.42 -2.27 12.26
C LEU A 172 -16.35 -3.23 12.99
N ALA A 173 -16.84 -2.85 14.18
CA ALA A 173 -17.79 -3.66 14.93
C ALA A 173 -19.07 -3.92 14.11
N ALA A 174 -19.61 -2.89 13.45
CA ALA A 174 -20.78 -3.04 12.60
C ALA A 174 -20.54 -3.95 11.37
N GLU A 175 -19.34 -3.86 10.74
CA GLU A 175 -18.96 -4.74 9.62
C GLU A 175 -18.83 -6.19 10.07
N LEU A 176 -18.17 -6.44 11.21
CA LEU A 176 -18.00 -7.79 11.76
C LEU A 176 -19.32 -8.42 12.16
N ASP A 177 -20.25 -7.65 12.72
CA ASP A 177 -21.57 -8.16 13.13
C ASP A 177 -22.48 -8.41 11.92
N ALA A 178 -22.31 -7.65 10.82
CA ALA A 178 -23.10 -7.81 9.60
C ALA A 178 -22.63 -8.95 8.68
N ASP A 179 -21.32 -9.27 8.72
CA ASP A 179 -20.70 -10.25 7.82
C ASP A 179 -19.94 -11.32 8.64
N PRO A 180 -20.52 -12.52 8.82
CA PRO A 180 -19.86 -13.61 9.55
C PRO A 180 -18.57 -14.10 8.89
N ASP A 181 -18.40 -13.92 7.58
CA ASP A 181 -17.25 -14.36 6.81
C ASP A 181 -16.11 -13.34 6.84
N LEU A 182 -16.38 -12.12 7.34
CA LEU A 182 -15.34 -11.12 7.50
C LEU A 182 -14.34 -11.54 8.58
N ARG A 183 -13.09 -11.64 8.18
CA ARG A 183 -11.95 -11.81 9.07
C ARG A 183 -11.11 -10.52 9.05
N PHE A 184 -10.98 -9.88 10.20
CA PHE A 184 -10.20 -8.66 10.37
C PHE A 184 -9.23 -8.85 11.51
N VAL A 185 -7.95 -8.55 11.26
CA VAL A 185 -6.86 -8.66 12.25
C VAL A 185 -6.13 -7.33 12.30
N CYS A 186 -5.78 -6.83 13.50
CA CYS A 186 -4.94 -5.64 13.64
C CYS A 186 -3.90 -5.79 14.75
N TYR A 187 -2.99 -4.83 14.85
CA TYR A 187 -1.95 -4.80 15.87
C TYR A 187 -2.46 -4.28 17.20
N VAL A 188 -1.81 -4.73 18.27
CA VAL A 188 -1.78 -4.12 19.60
C VAL A 188 -0.35 -4.10 20.11
N ASP A 189 0.10 -2.98 20.65
CA ASP A 189 1.47 -2.79 21.16
C ASP A 189 1.53 -2.20 22.57
N SER A 190 0.38 -1.91 23.17
CA SER A 190 0.33 -1.28 24.49
C SER A 190 -0.94 -1.66 25.25
N VAL A 191 -0.81 -1.75 26.59
CA VAL A 191 -1.97 -1.94 27.48
C VAL A 191 -2.98 -0.82 27.29
N ARG A 192 -2.51 0.42 27.13
CA ARG A 192 -3.40 1.58 26.87
C ARG A 192 -4.17 1.45 25.56
N GLY A 193 -3.52 0.97 24.48
CA GLY A 193 -4.16 0.69 23.21
C GLY A 193 -5.28 -0.33 23.34
N VAL A 194 -5.02 -1.42 24.08
CA VAL A 194 -6.02 -2.46 24.38
C VAL A 194 -7.21 -1.89 25.15
N GLU A 195 -6.98 -1.05 26.18
CA GLU A 195 -8.05 -0.38 26.94
C GLU A 195 -8.92 0.50 26.06
N LEU A 196 -8.32 1.33 25.19
CA LEU A 196 -9.04 2.22 24.27
C LEU A 196 -9.90 1.43 23.29
N MET A 197 -9.37 0.32 22.74
CA MET A 197 -10.12 -0.56 21.86
C MET A 197 -11.31 -1.20 22.57
N ASP A 198 -11.10 -1.78 23.77
CA ASP A 198 -12.16 -2.42 24.55
C ASP A 198 -13.26 -1.43 24.93
N GLU A 199 -12.90 -0.23 25.38
CA GLU A 199 -13.87 0.84 25.70
C GLU A 199 -14.72 1.21 24.47
N ALA A 200 -14.07 1.44 23.32
CA ALA A 200 -14.76 1.83 22.11
C ALA A 200 -15.67 0.71 21.55
N LEU A 201 -15.21 -0.52 21.58
CA LEU A 201 -15.98 -1.68 21.10
C LEU A 201 -17.17 -2.00 22.02
N ARG A 202 -17.02 -1.87 23.34
CA ARG A 202 -18.14 -1.97 24.29
C ARG A 202 -19.16 -0.87 24.06
N ALA A 203 -18.71 0.37 23.89
CA ALA A 203 -19.59 1.49 23.60
C ALA A 203 -20.33 1.33 22.26
N ALA A 204 -19.73 0.65 21.30
CA ALA A 204 -20.36 0.30 20.02
C ALA A 204 -21.36 -0.88 20.13
N GLY A 205 -21.34 -1.65 21.23
CA GLY A 205 -22.14 -2.85 21.40
C GLY A 205 -21.70 -4.00 20.51
N ALA A 206 -20.39 -4.14 20.26
CA ALA A 206 -19.82 -5.15 19.39
C ALA A 206 -20.25 -6.58 19.80
N GLY A 207 -20.87 -7.32 18.90
CA GLY A 207 -21.31 -8.70 19.12
C GLY A 207 -20.19 -9.72 18.90
N ARG A 208 -19.21 -9.39 18.05
CA ARG A 208 -18.04 -10.21 17.74
C ARG A 208 -16.76 -9.56 18.29
N PRO A 209 -15.80 -10.32 18.82
CA PRO A 209 -14.49 -9.79 19.18
C PRO A 209 -13.70 -9.43 17.93
N VAL A 210 -12.82 -8.42 18.05
CA VAL A 210 -11.81 -8.11 17.04
C VAL A 210 -10.58 -9.00 17.28
N ASP A 211 -10.10 -9.65 16.24
CA ASP A 211 -8.85 -10.40 16.30
C ASP A 211 -7.66 -9.45 16.34
N VAL A 212 -6.75 -9.69 17.27
CA VAL A 212 -5.55 -8.87 17.43
C VAL A 212 -4.29 -9.73 17.50
N VAL A 213 -3.18 -9.17 17.05
CA VAL A 213 -1.84 -9.74 17.21
C VAL A 213 -0.97 -8.75 17.98
N VAL A 214 -0.12 -9.24 18.88
CA VAL A 214 0.87 -8.39 19.54
C VAL A 214 1.96 -8.05 18.56
N GLU A 215 2.27 -6.75 18.39
CA GLU A 215 3.37 -6.31 17.55
C GLU A 215 4.68 -6.29 18.35
N LEU A 216 5.67 -7.06 17.90
CA LEU A 216 7.06 -6.96 18.35
C LEU A 216 7.78 -5.91 17.51
N GLY A 217 8.16 -4.80 18.11
CA GLY A 217 8.95 -3.75 17.46
C GLY A 217 10.38 -4.20 17.15
N ALA A 218 10.96 -3.65 16.10
CA ALA A 218 12.26 -4.07 15.59
C ALA A 218 13.48 -3.57 16.42
N GLY A 219 13.25 -2.73 17.42
CA GLY A 219 14.29 -2.21 18.29
C GLY A 219 14.16 -0.73 18.57
N GLU A 220 15.17 -0.13 19.20
CA GLU A 220 15.22 1.30 19.44
C GLU A 220 15.22 2.06 18.08
N GLY A 221 14.37 3.08 17.97
CA GLY A 221 14.18 3.85 16.75
C GLY A 221 13.17 3.27 15.76
N ALA A 222 12.65 2.05 15.98
CA ALA A 222 11.51 1.54 15.20
C ALA A 222 10.23 2.34 15.49
N ARG A 223 9.31 2.40 14.54
CA ARG A 223 8.09 3.22 14.64
C ARG A 223 7.17 2.76 15.77
N THR A 224 6.66 1.55 15.67
CA THR A 224 5.64 0.96 16.52
C THR A 224 6.12 -0.35 17.15
N GLY A 225 5.28 -1.00 17.90
CA GLY A 225 5.51 -2.30 18.50
C GLY A 225 6.22 -2.26 19.85
N VAL A 226 6.00 -3.28 20.61
CA VAL A 226 6.61 -3.48 21.95
C VAL A 226 8.10 -3.78 21.81
N ARG A 227 8.92 -3.35 22.75
CA ARG A 227 10.38 -3.51 22.67
C ARG A 227 10.91 -4.75 23.39
N THR A 228 10.17 -5.26 24.39
CA THR A 228 10.59 -6.40 25.20
C THR A 228 9.52 -7.49 25.25
N GLU A 229 9.95 -8.73 25.41
CA GLU A 229 9.06 -9.90 25.54
C GLU A 229 8.15 -9.81 26.77
N ALA A 230 8.65 -9.21 27.87
CA ALA A 230 7.86 -9.00 29.10
C ALA A 230 6.70 -8.01 28.85
N GLU A 231 6.94 -6.93 28.11
CA GLU A 231 5.89 -5.98 27.72
C GLU A 231 4.92 -6.61 26.72
N CYS A 232 5.40 -7.42 25.77
CA CYS A 232 4.53 -8.20 24.89
C CYS A 232 3.58 -9.11 25.71
N ALA A 233 4.10 -9.76 26.74
CA ALA A 233 3.29 -10.58 27.63
C ALA A 233 2.24 -9.75 28.38
N ALA A 234 2.59 -8.56 28.87
CA ALA A 234 1.66 -7.67 29.56
C ALA A 234 0.52 -7.19 28.61
N VAL A 235 0.83 -6.90 27.35
CA VAL A 235 -0.19 -6.55 26.33
C VAL A 235 -1.11 -7.75 26.05
N ALA A 236 -0.54 -8.95 25.90
CA ALA A 236 -1.32 -10.18 25.71
C ALA A 236 -2.24 -10.48 26.90
N ASP A 237 -1.76 -10.31 28.13
CA ASP A 237 -2.54 -10.49 29.35
C ASP A 237 -3.66 -9.43 29.46
N ALA A 238 -3.42 -8.19 29.02
CA ALA A 238 -4.45 -7.16 28.93
C ALA A 238 -5.54 -7.54 27.90
N VAL A 239 -5.18 -8.05 26.72
CA VAL A 239 -6.16 -8.56 25.74
C VAL A 239 -7.02 -9.67 26.34
N ALA A 240 -6.39 -10.63 27.06
CA ALA A 240 -7.10 -11.75 27.69
C ALA A 240 -8.10 -11.28 28.76
N ALA A 241 -7.90 -10.12 29.39
CA ALA A 241 -8.82 -9.54 30.36
C ALA A 241 -10.05 -8.87 29.70
N THR A 242 -10.07 -8.68 28.38
CA THR A 242 -11.22 -8.09 27.67
C THR A 242 -12.18 -9.16 27.14
N GLY A 243 -13.43 -8.76 26.83
CA GLY A 243 -14.39 -9.61 26.12
C GLY A 243 -14.56 -9.22 24.64
N THR A 244 -13.98 -8.11 24.22
CA THR A 244 -14.16 -7.51 22.89
C THR A 244 -12.98 -7.76 21.97
N LEU A 245 -11.86 -8.23 22.48
CA LEU A 245 -10.67 -8.58 21.72
C LEU A 245 -10.35 -10.07 21.84
N ARG A 246 -9.67 -10.62 20.85
CA ARG A 246 -9.17 -11.99 20.84
C ARG A 246 -7.74 -12.01 20.34
N LEU A 247 -6.80 -12.46 21.16
CA LEU A 247 -5.40 -12.63 20.75
C LEU A 247 -5.29 -13.84 19.82
N VAL A 248 -4.88 -13.61 18.58
CA VAL A 248 -4.74 -14.66 17.56
C VAL A 248 -3.31 -14.86 17.07
N GLY A 249 -2.33 -14.11 17.58
CA GLY A 249 -0.96 -14.29 17.12
C GLY A 249 0.00 -13.18 17.55
N VAL A 250 1.13 -13.16 16.85
CA VAL A 250 2.18 -12.16 16.98
C VAL A 250 2.60 -11.67 15.58
N ALA A 251 3.05 -10.43 15.51
CA ALA A 251 3.51 -9.86 14.24
C ALA A 251 4.62 -8.84 14.48
N GLY A 252 5.22 -8.36 13.37
CA GLY A 252 6.14 -7.24 13.39
C GLY A 252 6.63 -6.93 11.97
N TYR A 253 7.58 -6.02 11.85
CA TYR A 253 8.13 -5.61 10.57
C TYR A 253 9.66 -5.54 10.62
N GLU A 254 10.30 -6.48 9.96
CA GLU A 254 11.76 -6.63 9.91
C GLU A 254 12.47 -5.50 9.16
N GLY A 255 11.76 -4.79 8.28
CA GLY A 255 12.29 -3.63 7.56
C GLY A 255 12.61 -2.43 8.45
N GLU A 256 12.21 -2.46 9.72
CA GLU A 256 12.55 -1.44 10.74
C GLU A 256 13.73 -1.86 11.62
N VAL A 257 14.35 -3.00 11.37
CA VAL A 257 15.56 -3.41 12.12
C VAL A 257 16.67 -2.38 11.85
N PRO A 258 17.18 -1.69 12.90
CA PRO A 258 18.20 -0.68 12.72
C PRO A 258 19.46 -1.25 12.08
N ASP A 259 20.03 -0.53 11.10
CA ASP A 259 21.21 -0.97 10.33
C ASP A 259 21.08 -2.43 9.86
N ALA A 260 19.94 -2.74 9.22
CA ALA A 260 19.55 -4.10 8.86
C ALA A 260 20.65 -4.82 8.08
N THR A 261 21.15 -5.93 8.68
CA THR A 261 21.97 -6.94 8.02
C THR A 261 21.24 -8.27 8.08
N PRO A 262 21.58 -9.26 7.23
CA PRO A 262 20.97 -10.59 7.28
C PRO A 262 20.94 -11.17 8.71
N GLU A 263 22.04 -11.06 9.45
CA GLU A 263 22.18 -11.62 10.83
C GLU A 263 21.27 -10.90 11.83
N ARG A 264 21.13 -9.57 11.70
CA ARG A 264 20.27 -8.79 12.59
C ARG A 264 18.80 -9.05 12.32
N VAL A 265 18.45 -9.18 11.05
CA VAL A 265 17.08 -9.50 10.62
C VAL A 265 16.72 -10.92 11.06
N ASP A 266 17.60 -11.92 10.85
CA ASP A 266 17.42 -13.29 11.32
C ASP A 266 17.22 -13.32 12.86
N ALA A 267 18.09 -12.66 13.62
CA ALA A 267 18.00 -12.61 15.06
C ALA A 267 16.65 -12.01 15.53
N TRP A 268 16.16 -10.96 14.88
CA TRP A 268 14.88 -10.36 15.21
C TRP A 268 13.71 -11.29 14.84
N LEU A 269 13.74 -11.93 13.67
CA LEU A 269 12.71 -12.89 13.25
C LEU A 269 12.65 -14.09 14.20
N ARG A 270 13.80 -14.58 14.70
CA ARG A 270 13.85 -15.64 15.72
C ARG A 270 13.26 -15.18 17.07
N ARG A 271 13.41 -13.92 17.45
CA ARG A 271 12.70 -13.37 18.61
C ARG A 271 11.20 -13.40 18.41
N LEU A 272 10.70 -13.02 17.24
CA LEU A 272 9.28 -13.04 16.91
C LEU A 272 8.71 -14.47 16.95
N THR A 273 9.40 -15.44 16.35
CA THR A 273 8.95 -16.86 16.38
C THR A 273 9.02 -17.45 17.79
N SER A 274 10.05 -17.11 18.57
CA SER A 274 10.17 -17.52 19.98
C SER A 274 9.02 -16.97 20.82
N LEU A 275 8.62 -15.71 20.59
CA LEU A 275 7.48 -15.09 21.27
C LEU A 275 6.17 -15.85 20.99
N ALA A 276 5.94 -16.29 19.75
CA ALA A 276 4.79 -17.12 19.40
C ALA A 276 4.78 -18.44 20.20
N VAL A 277 5.93 -19.12 20.25
CA VAL A 277 6.10 -20.37 21.00
C VAL A 277 5.87 -20.17 22.50
N GLU A 278 6.40 -19.10 23.08
CA GLU A 278 6.22 -18.77 24.51
C GLU A 278 4.76 -18.45 24.83
N PHE A 279 4.08 -17.71 23.97
CA PHE A 279 2.67 -17.39 24.14
C PHE A 279 1.78 -18.63 24.04
N ASP A 280 2.08 -19.53 23.12
CA ASP A 280 1.36 -20.79 22.98
C ASP A 280 1.55 -21.69 24.23
N LYS A 281 2.79 -21.89 24.68
CA LYS A 281 3.11 -22.65 25.92
C LYS A 281 2.45 -22.05 27.15
N ALA A 282 2.35 -20.72 27.22
CA ALA A 282 1.67 -20.03 28.32
C ALA A 282 0.14 -20.04 28.18
N GLY A 283 -0.41 -20.60 27.11
CA GLY A 283 -1.84 -20.68 26.87
C GLY A 283 -2.51 -19.34 26.54
N ARG A 284 -1.73 -18.32 26.09
CA ARG A 284 -2.25 -16.97 25.81
C ARG A 284 -3.19 -16.90 24.60
N PHE A 285 -3.11 -17.87 23.69
CA PHE A 285 -4.05 -18.01 22.56
C PHE A 285 -5.37 -18.73 22.95
N ARG A 286 -5.59 -18.93 24.24
CA ARG A 286 -6.83 -19.49 24.80
C ARG A 286 -7.56 -18.40 25.58
N GLY A 287 -8.46 -17.70 24.90
CA GLY A 287 -9.27 -16.67 25.52
C GLY A 287 -10.51 -17.22 26.23
N PRO A 288 -11.33 -16.34 26.85
CA PRO A 288 -12.56 -16.72 27.54
C PRO A 288 -13.58 -17.47 26.66
N ARG A 289 -13.44 -17.38 25.33
CA ARG A 289 -14.30 -18.02 24.32
C ARG A 289 -13.71 -19.33 23.77
N GLY A 290 -12.62 -19.85 24.33
CA GLY A 290 -11.93 -21.05 23.88
C GLY A 290 -10.58 -20.75 23.19
N ALA A 291 -9.96 -21.82 22.67
CA ALA A 291 -8.74 -21.69 21.86
C ALA A 291 -9.05 -21.07 20.50
N VAL A 292 -8.08 -20.37 19.93
CA VAL A 292 -8.16 -19.95 18.52
C VAL A 292 -8.07 -21.18 17.61
N GLU A 293 -8.63 -21.09 16.42
CA GLU A 293 -8.55 -22.17 15.42
C GLU A 293 -7.18 -22.21 14.73
N GLU A 294 -6.49 -21.06 14.71
CA GLU A 294 -5.23 -20.85 14.02
C GLU A 294 -4.45 -19.73 14.69
N ILE A 295 -3.13 -19.91 14.87
CA ILE A 295 -2.23 -18.86 15.36
C ILE A 295 -1.56 -18.17 14.19
N ILE A 296 -1.60 -16.83 14.18
CA ILE A 296 -0.96 -16.02 13.14
C ILE A 296 0.45 -15.64 13.59
N VAL A 297 1.46 -15.96 12.78
CA VAL A 297 2.81 -15.40 12.89
C VAL A 297 3.09 -14.63 11.62
N SER A 298 3.26 -13.30 11.71
CA SER A 298 3.30 -12.44 10.54
C SER A 298 4.49 -11.49 10.55
N ALA A 299 5.23 -11.51 9.46
CA ALA A 299 6.30 -10.59 9.12
C ALA A 299 6.41 -10.47 7.59
N GLY A 300 7.41 -9.76 7.11
CA GLY A 300 7.75 -9.75 5.70
C GLY A 300 7.25 -8.54 4.96
N GLY A 301 8.21 -7.68 4.64
CA GLY A 301 8.07 -6.62 3.66
C GLY A 301 8.75 -7.01 2.34
N SER A 302 8.96 -6.00 1.49
CA SER A 302 9.52 -6.23 0.14
C SER A 302 11.04 -6.48 0.13
N ALA A 303 11.74 -6.30 1.26
CA ALA A 303 13.20 -6.37 1.30
C ALA A 303 13.77 -7.65 1.94
N TRP A 304 12.99 -8.40 2.72
CA TRP A 304 13.49 -9.50 3.55
C TRP A 304 12.58 -10.73 3.59
N PHE A 305 11.72 -10.94 2.59
CA PHE A 305 10.82 -12.09 2.61
C PHE A 305 11.55 -13.45 2.50
N ASP A 306 12.79 -13.48 2.00
CA ASP A 306 13.67 -14.65 2.02
C ASP A 306 14.06 -15.06 3.44
N ALA A 307 14.52 -14.10 4.26
CA ALA A 307 14.83 -14.36 5.67
C ALA A 307 13.58 -14.79 6.45
N VAL A 308 12.40 -14.20 6.13
CA VAL A 308 11.13 -14.62 6.71
C VAL A 308 10.80 -16.06 6.35
N ALA A 309 11.00 -16.46 5.09
CA ALA A 309 10.76 -17.83 4.63
C ALA A 309 11.65 -18.82 5.39
N GLU A 310 12.96 -18.53 5.50
CA GLU A 310 13.92 -19.36 6.23
C GLU A 310 13.54 -19.54 7.69
N VAL A 311 13.34 -18.43 8.43
CA VAL A 311 13.07 -18.50 9.86
C VAL A 311 11.70 -19.10 10.16
N PHE A 312 10.68 -18.78 9.34
CA PHE A 312 9.35 -19.36 9.54
C PHE A 312 9.29 -20.85 9.19
N ALA A 313 10.18 -21.36 8.31
CA ALA A 313 10.31 -22.80 8.08
C ALA A 313 10.70 -23.56 9.33
N GLU A 314 11.52 -22.96 10.20
CA GLU A 314 12.01 -23.58 11.45
C GLU A 314 11.03 -23.44 12.63
N LEU A 315 9.92 -22.71 12.47
CA LEU A 315 8.91 -22.56 13.54
C LEU A 315 8.32 -23.94 13.89
N PRO A 316 8.41 -24.37 15.16
CA PRO A 316 7.87 -25.67 15.57
C PRO A 316 6.33 -25.69 15.48
N GLU A 317 5.76 -26.89 15.46
CA GLU A 317 4.31 -27.05 15.61
C GLU A 317 3.83 -26.43 16.91
N LEU A 318 2.78 -25.61 16.85
CA LEU A 318 2.09 -25.02 17.96
C LEU A 318 0.86 -25.85 18.34
N SER A 319 0.15 -25.45 19.40
CA SER A 319 -1.03 -26.17 19.89
C SER A 319 -2.20 -26.27 18.89
N VAL A 320 -2.21 -25.38 17.88
CA VAL A 320 -3.15 -25.35 16.74
C VAL A 320 -2.38 -24.98 15.48
N PRO A 321 -2.96 -25.16 14.27
CA PRO A 321 -2.31 -24.76 13.01
C PRO A 321 -1.81 -23.33 13.03
N THR A 322 -0.67 -23.10 12.38
CA THR A 322 -0.04 -21.77 12.32
C THR A 322 -0.15 -21.18 10.92
N LEU A 323 -0.72 -19.99 10.80
CA LEU A 323 -0.72 -19.17 9.61
C LEU A 323 0.57 -18.34 9.57
N LYS A 324 1.52 -18.76 8.75
CA LYS A 324 2.77 -18.06 8.47
C LYS A 324 2.51 -17.00 7.40
N LEU A 325 2.25 -15.75 7.80
CA LEU A 325 1.67 -14.73 6.93
C LEU A 325 2.71 -13.71 6.45
N LEU A 326 3.01 -13.72 5.16
CA LEU A 326 3.85 -12.74 4.46
C LEU A 326 3.01 -11.56 3.96
N ARG A 327 3.57 -10.32 3.96
CA ARG A 327 2.82 -9.09 3.67
C ARG A 327 3.46 -8.14 2.64
N SER A 328 4.38 -8.60 1.80
CA SER A 328 5.04 -7.78 0.76
C SER A 328 4.00 -7.14 -0.19
N GLY A 329 4.15 -5.85 -0.52
CA GLY A 329 3.19 -5.12 -1.36
C GLY A 329 3.76 -4.57 -2.67
N ALA A 330 5.02 -4.13 -2.67
CA ALA A 330 5.63 -3.50 -3.85
C ALA A 330 5.87 -4.46 -5.02
N TYR A 331 5.84 -5.76 -4.77
CA TYR A 331 6.14 -6.79 -5.77
C TYR A 331 5.26 -6.72 -7.02
N VAL A 332 3.98 -6.35 -6.88
CA VAL A 332 2.99 -6.38 -7.99
C VAL A 332 3.42 -5.52 -9.17
N SER A 333 4.01 -4.38 -8.91
CA SER A 333 4.57 -3.49 -9.93
C SER A 333 6.09 -3.49 -9.93
N HIS A 334 6.71 -3.93 -8.84
CA HIS A 334 8.15 -3.75 -8.61
C HIS A 334 8.58 -2.31 -8.93
N ASP A 335 9.87 -2.02 -9.08
CA ASP A 335 10.34 -0.72 -9.55
C ASP A 335 11.74 -0.79 -10.16
N ASP A 336 12.13 0.30 -10.82
CA ASP A 336 13.43 0.44 -11.46
C ASP A 336 14.50 1.07 -10.54
N GLY A 337 14.19 1.30 -9.25
CA GLY A 337 15.07 1.99 -8.32
C GLY A 337 15.25 1.26 -7.00
N GLN A 338 14.43 1.61 -6.01
CA GLN A 338 14.57 1.15 -4.62
C GLN A 338 14.49 -0.38 -4.51
N TYR A 339 13.39 -0.96 -4.98
CA TYR A 339 13.15 -2.39 -4.80
C TYR A 339 13.93 -3.26 -5.79
N ARG A 340 14.34 -2.73 -6.97
CA ARG A 340 15.32 -3.39 -7.84
C ARG A 340 16.61 -3.75 -7.07
N ASN A 341 17.02 -2.85 -6.15
CA ASN A 341 18.25 -3.06 -5.37
C ASN A 341 18.04 -3.86 -4.09
N LEU A 342 16.84 -3.83 -3.52
CA LEU A 342 16.51 -4.43 -2.22
C LEU A 342 15.79 -5.77 -2.31
N THR A 343 15.33 -6.17 -3.50
CA THR A 343 14.56 -7.41 -3.63
C THR A 343 15.34 -8.61 -3.12
N PRO A 344 14.72 -9.50 -2.33
CA PRO A 344 15.32 -10.76 -1.90
C PRO A 344 15.81 -11.64 -3.04
N PHE A 345 15.18 -11.58 -4.21
CA PHE A 345 15.64 -12.36 -5.38
C PHE A 345 17.06 -12.00 -5.84
N ASN A 346 17.65 -10.88 -5.40
CA ASN A 346 19.08 -10.62 -5.61
C ASN A 346 19.96 -11.52 -4.74
N ARG A 347 19.44 -12.07 -3.63
CA ARG A 347 20.14 -13.01 -2.74
C ARG A 347 19.84 -14.47 -3.06
N VAL A 348 18.66 -14.73 -3.63
CA VAL A 348 18.19 -16.07 -4.05
C VAL A 348 17.75 -16.06 -5.53
N PRO A 349 18.67 -15.77 -6.48
CA PRO A 349 18.32 -15.57 -7.89
C PRO A 349 17.74 -16.82 -8.57
N GLU A 350 17.99 -18.00 -8.01
CA GLU A 350 17.42 -19.26 -8.49
C GLU A 350 15.91 -19.36 -8.24
N GLU A 351 15.36 -18.54 -7.34
CA GLU A 351 13.92 -18.47 -7.06
C GLU A 351 13.17 -17.61 -8.06
N GLY A 352 13.86 -16.77 -8.85
CA GLY A 352 13.30 -15.93 -9.89
C GLY A 352 13.75 -14.47 -9.83
N ALA A 353 13.07 -13.62 -10.58
CA ALA A 353 13.32 -12.18 -10.60
C ALA A 353 12.03 -11.41 -10.86
N LEU A 354 11.75 -10.37 -10.07
CA LEU A 354 10.64 -9.45 -10.31
C LEU A 354 10.93 -8.53 -11.49
N GLN A 355 9.88 -8.14 -12.20
CA GLN A 355 9.96 -7.25 -13.36
C GLN A 355 9.32 -5.90 -13.04
N PRO A 356 10.01 -4.76 -13.29
CA PRO A 356 9.39 -3.46 -13.20
C PRO A 356 8.22 -3.35 -14.20
N ALA A 357 7.04 -2.98 -13.69
CA ALA A 357 5.84 -2.88 -14.50
C ALA A 357 5.50 -1.44 -14.89
N PHE A 358 6.03 -0.45 -14.19
CA PHE A 358 5.79 0.96 -14.49
C PHE A 358 6.56 1.45 -15.70
N ARG A 359 5.88 2.30 -16.51
CA ARG A 359 6.52 3.15 -17.50
C ARG A 359 5.82 4.50 -17.52
N LEU A 360 6.50 5.55 -17.08
CA LEU A 360 6.01 6.93 -17.23
C LEU A 360 6.48 7.48 -18.57
N TRP A 361 5.55 7.72 -19.47
CA TRP A 361 5.81 8.35 -20.76
C TRP A 361 5.59 9.85 -20.67
N SER A 362 6.59 10.60 -21.09
CA SER A 362 6.55 12.06 -21.14
C SER A 362 7.15 12.59 -22.43
N GLN A 363 6.65 13.70 -22.92
CA GLN A 363 7.12 14.27 -24.18
C GLN A 363 8.23 15.31 -23.94
N VAL A 364 9.26 15.28 -24.74
CA VAL A 364 10.28 16.33 -24.79
C VAL A 364 9.65 17.60 -25.35
N VAL A 365 9.49 18.60 -24.51
CA VAL A 365 8.85 19.88 -24.89
C VAL A 365 9.84 20.97 -25.21
N SER A 366 11.10 20.83 -24.80
CA SER A 366 12.14 21.82 -25.04
C SER A 366 13.54 21.18 -25.03
N ARG A 367 14.42 21.63 -25.93
CA ARG A 367 15.84 21.29 -25.96
C ARG A 367 16.67 22.56 -26.21
N PRO A 368 16.89 23.38 -25.15
CA PRO A 368 17.55 24.68 -25.31
C PRO A 368 19.04 24.58 -25.67
N THR A 369 19.70 23.47 -25.32
CA THR A 369 21.11 23.22 -25.65
C THR A 369 21.31 21.75 -26.08
N ALA A 370 22.48 21.45 -26.60
CA ALA A 370 22.84 20.08 -26.96
C ALA A 370 22.88 19.13 -25.73
N GLU A 371 23.13 19.67 -24.54
CA GLU A 371 23.32 18.93 -23.30
C GLU A 371 22.08 18.95 -22.38
N GLN A 372 21.01 19.65 -22.78
CA GLN A 372 19.85 19.84 -21.92
C GLN A 372 18.53 19.73 -22.68
N ALA A 373 17.64 18.89 -22.16
CA ALA A 373 16.27 18.79 -22.61
C ALA A 373 15.29 18.77 -21.43
N PHE A 374 14.01 19.00 -21.71
CA PHE A 374 12.95 19.02 -20.71
C PHE A 374 11.76 18.24 -21.22
N THR A 375 11.17 17.42 -20.33
CA THR A 375 9.89 16.77 -20.61
C THR A 375 8.76 17.40 -19.78
N ASN A 376 7.52 17.13 -20.18
CA ASN A 376 6.31 17.63 -19.52
C ASN A 376 5.87 16.80 -18.28
N ALA A 377 6.66 15.87 -17.80
CA ALA A 377 6.41 15.17 -16.54
C ALA A 377 7.27 15.72 -15.41
N GLY A 378 6.76 15.74 -14.17
CA GLY A 378 7.49 16.23 -13.02
C GLY A 378 7.07 15.55 -11.72
N LYS A 379 7.24 16.27 -10.59
CA LYS A 379 6.89 15.78 -9.25
C LYS A 379 5.42 15.40 -9.09
N ARG A 380 4.52 15.97 -9.91
CA ARG A 380 3.10 15.66 -9.94
C ARG A 380 2.80 14.33 -10.61
N ASP A 381 3.77 13.76 -11.33
CA ASP A 381 3.57 12.59 -12.20
C ASP A 381 4.44 11.41 -11.79
N ALA A 382 5.60 11.66 -11.17
CA ALA A 382 6.57 10.67 -10.75
C ALA A 382 6.89 10.74 -9.26
N ALA A 383 7.10 9.59 -8.62
CA ALA A 383 7.75 9.52 -7.31
C ALA A 383 9.18 10.09 -7.39
N HIS A 384 9.62 10.74 -6.31
CA HIS A 384 10.93 11.38 -6.23
C HIS A 384 11.48 11.43 -4.80
N ASP A 385 10.82 10.72 -3.89
CA ASP A 385 11.13 10.68 -2.47
C ASP A 385 12.32 9.76 -2.14
N LEU A 386 12.56 8.72 -2.94
CA LEU A 386 13.70 7.82 -2.78
C LEU A 386 14.76 8.02 -3.88
N HIS A 387 14.35 7.97 -5.14
CA HIS A 387 15.22 8.17 -6.30
C HIS A 387 14.50 8.97 -7.39
N LEU A 388 15.27 9.64 -8.26
CA LEU A 388 14.73 10.23 -9.48
C LEU A 388 14.31 9.13 -10.47
N PRO A 389 13.33 9.39 -11.36
CA PRO A 389 13.06 8.51 -12.50
C PRO A 389 14.30 8.28 -13.36
N GLU A 390 14.41 7.10 -13.96
CA GLU A 390 15.47 6.76 -14.92
C GLU A 390 14.93 6.81 -16.35
N ALA A 391 15.53 7.62 -17.23
CA ALA A 391 15.24 7.55 -18.64
C ALA A 391 15.73 6.20 -19.19
N GLN A 392 14.83 5.38 -19.73
CA GLN A 392 15.18 4.02 -20.16
C GLN A 392 15.05 3.85 -21.67
N VAL A 393 14.03 4.47 -22.26
CA VAL A 393 13.76 4.40 -23.69
C VAL A 393 13.32 5.75 -24.22
N VAL A 394 13.59 5.97 -25.50
CA VAL A 394 13.09 7.12 -26.29
C VAL A 394 12.29 6.58 -27.45
N ARG A 395 11.08 7.10 -27.64
CA ARG A 395 10.26 6.86 -28.83
C ARG A 395 10.36 8.07 -29.74
N ASP A 396 10.89 7.87 -30.91
CA ASP A 396 11.02 8.90 -31.96
C ASP A 396 9.63 9.36 -32.44
N ALA A 397 9.39 10.66 -32.40
CA ALA A 397 8.09 11.24 -32.73
C ALA A 397 7.70 11.08 -34.25
N ARG A 398 8.69 10.94 -35.12
CA ARG A 398 8.47 10.86 -36.59
C ARG A 398 8.28 9.43 -37.06
N THR A 399 9.08 8.51 -36.53
CA THR A 399 9.11 7.12 -37.00
C THR A 399 8.34 6.17 -36.09
N GLY A 400 8.09 6.55 -34.84
CA GLY A 400 7.50 5.69 -33.83
C GLY A 400 8.48 4.63 -33.28
N ALA A 401 9.72 4.59 -33.73
CA ALA A 401 10.72 3.64 -33.26
C ALA A 401 11.08 3.89 -31.80
N ILE A 402 11.11 2.82 -31.01
CA ILE A 402 11.55 2.86 -29.60
C ILE A 402 12.98 2.34 -29.53
N ARG A 403 13.86 3.06 -28.84
CA ARG A 403 15.26 2.74 -28.63
C ARG A 403 15.68 3.00 -27.19
N ALA A 404 16.80 2.45 -26.74
CA ALA A 404 17.37 2.76 -25.44
C ALA A 404 17.67 4.27 -25.32
N ALA A 405 17.47 4.84 -24.14
CA ALA A 405 17.75 6.24 -23.82
C ALA A 405 19.26 6.43 -23.50
N GLU A 406 20.13 6.01 -24.40
CA GLU A 406 21.59 6.11 -24.22
C GLU A 406 22.03 7.56 -24.09
N GLY A 407 22.82 7.87 -23.06
CA GLY A 407 23.31 9.22 -22.80
C GLY A 407 22.23 10.21 -22.33
N VAL A 408 21.09 9.73 -21.86
CA VAL A 408 19.98 10.54 -21.33
C VAL A 408 19.79 10.25 -19.86
N THR A 409 19.93 11.27 -19.00
CA THR A 409 19.80 11.13 -17.55
C THR A 409 18.84 12.18 -16.97
N VAL A 410 17.90 11.75 -16.12
CA VAL A 410 17.06 12.66 -15.34
C VAL A 410 17.87 13.20 -14.17
N THR A 411 18.10 14.51 -14.14
CA THR A 411 18.94 15.16 -13.12
C THR A 411 18.14 15.88 -12.06
N LYS A 412 16.89 16.24 -12.35
CA LYS A 412 16.03 17.01 -11.44
C LYS A 412 14.56 16.90 -11.89
N LEU A 413 13.63 17.07 -10.93
CA LEU A 413 12.21 17.32 -11.21
C LEU A 413 11.79 18.68 -10.68
N SER A 414 11.13 19.46 -11.52
CA SER A 414 10.21 20.54 -11.13
C SER A 414 8.79 19.97 -11.01
N ASP A 415 7.79 20.80 -10.72
CA ASP A 415 6.41 20.31 -10.57
C ASP A 415 5.90 19.56 -11.81
N GLN A 416 6.12 20.14 -13.01
CA GLN A 416 5.66 19.62 -14.29
C GLN A 416 6.76 19.53 -15.34
N HIS A 417 8.03 19.43 -14.95
CA HIS A 417 9.15 19.20 -15.86
C HIS A 417 10.15 18.23 -15.24
N ALA A 418 10.60 17.25 -16.03
CA ALA A 418 11.84 16.54 -15.78
C ALA A 418 12.97 17.22 -16.56
N TRP A 419 14.08 17.44 -15.89
CA TRP A 419 15.30 17.98 -16.45
C TRP A 419 16.16 16.83 -16.93
N LEU A 420 16.42 16.78 -18.21
CA LEU A 420 17.28 15.76 -18.81
C LEU A 420 18.65 16.37 -19.09
N HIS A 421 19.70 15.70 -18.66
CA HIS A 421 21.04 15.86 -19.20
C HIS A 421 21.18 14.93 -20.40
N THR A 422 21.71 15.42 -21.50
CA THR A 422 21.95 14.67 -22.74
C THR A 422 23.44 14.72 -23.08
N GLU A 423 24.07 13.57 -23.19
CA GLU A 423 25.48 13.47 -23.63
C GLU A 423 25.63 13.84 -25.11
N PRO A 424 26.86 14.23 -25.53
CA PRO A 424 27.12 14.44 -26.95
C PRO A 424 26.79 13.21 -27.81
N GLY A 425 25.88 13.38 -28.76
CA GLY A 425 25.41 12.28 -29.62
C GLY A 425 24.17 11.58 -29.13
N ALA A 426 23.62 11.91 -27.96
CA ALA A 426 22.34 11.41 -27.50
C ALA A 426 21.23 11.81 -28.50
N ASP A 427 20.51 10.80 -28.99
CA ASP A 427 19.45 10.95 -29.97
C ASP A 427 18.11 11.21 -29.28
N VAL A 428 17.85 12.48 -28.96
CA VAL A 428 16.62 12.97 -28.34
C VAL A 428 16.26 14.32 -28.93
N GLU A 429 15.05 14.44 -29.46
CA GLU A 429 14.58 15.69 -30.08
C GLU A 429 13.26 16.15 -29.46
N VAL A 430 12.91 17.42 -29.67
CA VAL A 430 11.61 17.98 -29.28
C VAL A 430 10.49 17.22 -30.02
N GLY A 431 9.52 16.76 -29.25
CA GLY A 431 8.41 15.93 -29.74
C GLY A 431 8.56 14.44 -29.41
N ASP A 432 9.80 13.95 -29.19
CA ASP A 432 10.03 12.57 -28.78
C ASP A 432 9.39 12.26 -27.42
N TRP A 433 9.01 11.02 -27.21
CA TRP A 433 8.56 10.57 -25.90
C TRP A 433 9.69 9.82 -25.17
N VAL A 434 9.92 10.20 -23.93
CA VAL A 434 10.85 9.51 -23.04
C VAL A 434 10.05 8.61 -22.10
N GLY A 435 10.33 7.31 -22.15
CA GLY A 435 9.81 6.31 -21.23
C GLY A 435 10.73 6.18 -20.02
N MET A 436 10.25 6.57 -18.86
CA MET A 436 11.00 6.58 -17.61
C MET A 436 10.57 5.43 -16.71
N GLY A 437 11.54 4.69 -16.17
CA GLY A 437 11.37 3.80 -15.04
C GLY A 437 11.24 4.61 -13.75
N LEU A 438 10.40 4.14 -12.84
CA LEU A 438 10.12 4.82 -11.57
C LEU A 438 10.71 4.08 -10.39
N SER A 439 10.95 4.79 -9.30
CA SER A 439 11.23 4.22 -7.99
C SER A 439 10.04 4.44 -7.06
N HIS A 440 9.93 3.61 -6.01
CA HIS A 440 8.93 3.68 -4.96
C HIS A 440 7.47 3.62 -5.47
N PRO A 441 6.94 2.40 -5.72
CA PRO A 441 5.59 2.21 -6.26
C PRO A 441 4.49 2.92 -5.48
N CYS A 442 4.57 2.92 -4.14
CA CYS A 442 3.54 3.51 -3.27
C CYS A 442 3.27 4.99 -3.58
N THR A 443 4.34 5.77 -3.81
CA THR A 443 4.27 7.20 -4.12
C THR A 443 4.22 7.48 -5.62
N SER A 444 4.16 6.43 -6.45
CA SER A 444 3.88 6.52 -7.88
C SER A 444 2.40 6.30 -8.17
N PHE A 445 1.79 5.26 -7.59
CA PHE A 445 0.35 4.98 -7.76
C PHE A 445 -0.54 6.13 -7.26
N ASP A 446 -0.18 6.80 -6.16
CA ASP A 446 -0.97 7.86 -5.53
C ASP A 446 -1.17 9.11 -6.41
N LYS A 447 -0.39 9.22 -7.48
CA LYS A 447 -0.45 10.36 -8.41
C LYS A 447 -1.40 10.13 -9.59
N TRP A 448 -1.94 8.93 -9.73
CA TRP A 448 -2.72 8.51 -10.90
C TRP A 448 -4.00 7.81 -10.49
N GLN A 449 -5.16 8.34 -10.88
CA GLN A 449 -6.46 7.76 -10.55
C GLN A 449 -6.88 6.64 -11.51
N LEU A 450 -6.42 6.68 -12.76
CA LEU A 450 -6.72 5.68 -13.78
C LEU A 450 -5.48 5.44 -14.64
N ILE A 451 -4.98 4.22 -14.66
CA ILE A 451 -3.70 3.85 -15.26
C ILE A 451 -3.95 2.80 -16.34
N PRO A 452 -3.59 3.07 -17.64
CA PRO A 452 -3.70 2.07 -18.68
C PRO A 452 -2.81 0.84 -18.38
N LEU A 453 -3.39 -0.34 -18.54
CA LEU A 453 -2.72 -1.63 -18.55
C LEU A 453 -2.40 -1.98 -20.00
N VAL A 454 -1.11 -2.18 -20.30
CA VAL A 454 -0.60 -2.18 -21.69
C VAL A 454 0.14 -3.47 -21.99
N GLU A 455 -0.17 -4.09 -23.14
CA GLU A 455 0.57 -5.22 -23.70
C GLU A 455 1.91 -4.74 -24.32
N ALA A 456 2.83 -5.68 -24.59
CA ALA A 456 4.17 -5.38 -25.11
C ALA A 456 4.15 -4.63 -26.48
N ASP A 457 3.11 -4.80 -27.27
CA ASP A 457 2.93 -4.11 -28.57
C ASP A 457 2.38 -2.68 -28.45
N GLY A 458 2.10 -2.21 -27.22
CA GLY A 458 1.53 -0.90 -26.95
C GLY A 458 0.01 -0.86 -26.86
N THR A 459 -0.68 -1.99 -27.04
CA THR A 459 -2.14 -2.07 -26.96
C THR A 459 -2.61 -1.92 -25.51
N VAL A 460 -3.49 -0.95 -25.25
CA VAL A 460 -4.16 -0.79 -23.95
C VAL A 460 -5.30 -1.80 -23.86
N VAL A 461 -5.22 -2.69 -22.89
CA VAL A 461 -6.17 -3.82 -22.72
C VAL A 461 -7.13 -3.63 -21.57
N ASP A 462 -6.78 -2.80 -20.59
CA ASP A 462 -7.60 -2.49 -19.42
C ASP A 462 -7.11 -1.20 -18.75
N PHE A 463 -7.78 -0.78 -17.69
CA PHE A 463 -7.40 0.37 -16.88
C PHE A 463 -7.45 0.01 -15.40
N ILE A 464 -6.43 0.39 -14.67
CA ILE A 464 -6.31 0.18 -13.23
C ILE A 464 -6.76 1.44 -12.49
N ARG A 465 -7.83 1.34 -11.70
CA ARG A 465 -8.42 2.41 -10.90
C ARG A 465 -7.82 2.43 -9.50
N THR A 466 -7.31 3.56 -9.04
CA THR A 466 -6.73 3.74 -7.70
C THR A 466 -7.65 4.55 -6.79
N TYR A 467 -7.58 4.34 -5.47
CA TYR A 467 -8.45 4.95 -4.45
C TYR A 467 -7.65 5.62 -3.32
N PHE A 468 -6.74 6.52 -3.70
CA PHE A 468 -6.00 7.34 -2.75
C PHE A 468 -6.78 8.53 -2.23
#